data_44d02602b4556b7b5faf71802dcac6b8
#
_entry.id   44d02602b4556b7b5faf71802dcac6b8
#
_cell.length_a   1.000
_cell.length_b   1.000
_cell.length_c   1.000
_cell.angle_alpha   90.00
_cell.angle_beta   90.00
_cell.angle_gamma   90.00
#
_symmetry.space_group_name_H-M   'P 1'
#
loop_
_entity.id
_entity.type
_entity.pdbx_description
1 polymer ?
#
loop_
_entity_poly.entity_id
_entity_poly.type
_entity_poly.pdbx_seq_one_letter_code
_entity_poly.pdbx_strand_id
1 'polypeptide(L)'
;ISLAVNGKVVTQGKASWPRKGYICLESEGSPVQFRNLKLKELPSTGAKAEETAHAFDGFRSLYTGVDLSGWEGKGWQSNDWRLNGAKAEARLECREKFASYSFFADWRSKEKALPFNLPNVRELGALDHQVGKWNRIQVTRVLGSTSVEINGKSVLLEVGREDGSLKSAVLELLPGAEFANIFVKQLSP
;
A
#
# COMPACT_ATOMS: atom_id res chain seq x y z
N ILE A 1 -21.27 -10.37 10.99
CA ILE A 1 -20.76 -9.38 11.98
C ILE A 1 -21.71 -9.36 13.16
N SER A 2 -21.18 -9.30 14.37
CA SER A 2 -21.95 -9.03 15.58
C SER A 2 -21.23 -8.00 16.44
N LEU A 3 -21.97 -7.12 17.05
CA LEU A 3 -21.47 -6.16 18.03
C LEU A 3 -22.02 -6.53 19.41
N ALA A 4 -21.13 -6.62 20.39
CA ALA A 4 -21.48 -6.82 21.78
C ALA A 4 -20.96 -5.67 22.65
N VAL A 5 -21.78 -5.23 23.59
CA VAL A 5 -21.42 -4.24 24.60
C VAL A 5 -21.58 -4.89 25.97
N ASN A 6 -20.54 -4.82 26.80
CA ASN A 6 -20.50 -5.46 28.11
C ASN A 6 -20.90 -6.95 28.08
N GLY A 7 -20.43 -7.67 27.03
CA GLY A 7 -20.74 -9.10 26.86
C GLY A 7 -22.13 -9.44 26.29
N LYS A 8 -23.00 -8.45 26.08
CA LYS A 8 -24.32 -8.64 25.49
C LYS A 8 -24.31 -8.23 24.01
N VAL A 9 -24.75 -9.13 23.13
CA VAL A 9 -24.91 -8.81 21.71
C VAL A 9 -26.03 -7.80 21.53
N VAL A 10 -25.70 -6.64 20.96
CA VAL A 10 -26.65 -5.53 20.77
C VAL A 10 -27.09 -5.38 19.33
N THR A 11 -26.29 -5.86 18.37
CA THR A 11 -26.68 -5.88 16.96
C THR A 11 -25.94 -6.99 16.20
N GLN A 12 -26.54 -7.43 15.11
CA GLN A 12 -25.97 -8.41 14.20
C GLN A 12 -26.28 -8.02 12.75
N GLY A 13 -25.36 -8.34 11.84
CA GLY A 13 -25.52 -8.16 10.41
C GLY A 13 -24.95 -9.33 9.64
N LYS A 14 -25.50 -9.60 8.45
CA LYS A 14 -25.01 -10.59 7.49
C LYS A 14 -24.71 -9.90 6.18
N ALA A 15 -23.91 -10.57 5.34
CA ALA A 15 -23.58 -10.08 4.00
C ALA A 15 -22.98 -8.67 3.99
N SER A 16 -22.08 -8.39 4.93
CA SER A 16 -21.37 -7.10 4.97
C SER A 16 -20.54 -6.89 3.70
N TRP A 17 -20.57 -5.67 3.22
CA TRP A 17 -19.77 -5.21 2.10
C TRP A 17 -19.11 -3.87 2.49
N PRO A 18 -17.80 -3.68 2.24
CA PRO A 18 -16.81 -4.66 1.74
C PRO A 18 -16.56 -5.83 2.69
N ARG A 19 -16.03 -6.94 2.16
CA ARG A 19 -15.72 -8.16 2.96
C ARG A 19 -14.38 -8.10 3.67
N LYS A 20 -13.50 -7.21 3.24
CA LYS A 20 -12.17 -6.96 3.82
C LYS A 20 -11.94 -5.45 3.93
N GLY A 21 -11.30 -5.01 4.97
CA GLY A 21 -11.05 -3.59 5.20
C GLY A 21 -10.15 -3.37 6.41
N TYR A 22 -10.24 -2.18 6.96
CA TYR A 22 -9.41 -1.68 8.05
C TYR A 22 -10.19 -1.64 9.35
N ILE A 23 -9.48 -1.83 10.46
CA ILE A 23 -10.02 -1.55 11.79
C ILE A 23 -9.68 -0.10 12.09
N CYS A 24 -10.72 0.70 12.33
CA CYS A 24 -10.59 2.10 12.66
C CYS A 24 -11.02 2.34 14.11
N LEU A 25 -10.37 3.29 14.74
CA LEU A 25 -10.78 3.88 16.02
C LEU A 25 -11.23 5.30 15.73
N GLU A 26 -12.42 5.64 16.16
CA GLU A 26 -13.05 6.91 15.81
C GLU A 26 -13.43 7.69 17.08
N SER A 27 -13.36 9.01 17.00
CA SER A 27 -13.79 9.94 18.01
C SER A 27 -14.53 11.09 17.33
N GLU A 28 -15.83 11.21 17.60
CA GLU A 28 -16.70 12.25 17.05
C GLU A 28 -17.06 13.27 18.14
N GLY A 29 -16.37 14.42 18.11
CA GLY A 29 -16.74 15.59 18.90
C GLY A 29 -16.48 15.51 20.41
N SER A 30 -15.95 14.40 20.93
CA SER A 30 -15.63 14.23 22.35
C SER A 30 -14.33 13.47 22.54
N PRO A 31 -13.52 13.76 23.57
CA PRO A 31 -12.34 12.97 23.89
C PRO A 31 -12.72 11.51 24.18
N VAL A 32 -12.04 10.57 23.53
CA VAL A 32 -12.24 9.13 23.71
C VAL A 32 -10.91 8.48 24.08
N GLN A 33 -10.94 7.52 24.97
CA GLN A 33 -9.77 6.73 25.36
C GLN A 33 -10.04 5.25 25.06
N PHE A 34 -9.08 4.61 24.41
CA PHE A 34 -9.11 3.18 24.08
C PHE A 34 -8.05 2.45 24.88
N ARG A 35 -8.36 1.26 25.37
CA ARG A 35 -7.39 0.38 26.03
C ARG A 35 -7.66 -1.08 25.76
N ASN A 36 -6.64 -1.93 25.96
CA ASN A 36 -6.76 -3.38 25.87
C ASN A 36 -7.35 -3.87 24.53
N LEU A 37 -7.01 -3.19 23.43
CA LEU A 37 -7.39 -3.62 22.08
C LEU A 37 -6.78 -4.98 21.79
N LYS A 38 -7.62 -5.95 21.45
CA LYS A 38 -7.19 -7.30 21.10
C LYS A 38 -7.79 -7.69 19.78
N LEU A 39 -6.98 -8.28 18.91
CA LEU A 39 -7.39 -8.87 17.65
C LEU A 39 -7.14 -10.37 17.70
N LYS A 40 -8.11 -11.15 17.25
CA LYS A 40 -7.95 -12.57 16.95
C LYS A 40 -8.25 -12.78 15.47
N GLU A 41 -7.25 -13.21 14.73
CA GLU A 41 -7.46 -13.63 13.34
C GLU A 41 -8.27 -14.91 13.29
N LEU A 42 -9.25 -14.94 12.39
CA LEU A 42 -10.05 -16.11 12.07
C LEU A 42 -9.62 -16.64 10.69
N PRO A 43 -9.95 -17.89 10.34
CA PRO A 43 -9.70 -18.39 8.99
C PRO A 43 -10.22 -17.44 7.92
N SER A 44 -9.45 -17.26 6.85
CA SER A 44 -9.83 -16.38 5.75
C SER A 44 -11.18 -16.77 5.15
N THR A 45 -12.01 -15.78 4.88
CA THR A 45 -13.30 -15.97 4.20
C THR A 45 -13.16 -16.00 2.69
N GLY A 46 -11.93 -15.94 2.13
CA GLY A 46 -11.67 -15.93 0.70
C GLY A 46 -12.20 -14.67 0.00
N ALA A 47 -12.13 -13.50 0.68
CA ALA A 47 -12.52 -12.23 0.06
C ALA A 47 -11.66 -11.94 -1.17
N LYS A 48 -12.30 -11.50 -2.26
CA LYS A 48 -11.63 -11.13 -3.50
C LYS A 48 -11.09 -9.70 -3.44
N ALA A 49 -10.21 -9.35 -4.38
CA ALA A 49 -9.60 -8.02 -4.43
C ALA A 49 -10.64 -6.89 -4.53
N GLU A 50 -11.65 -7.07 -5.36
CA GLU A 50 -12.76 -6.13 -5.53
C GLU A 50 -13.68 -5.99 -4.30
N GLU A 51 -13.58 -6.92 -3.35
CA GLU A 51 -14.35 -6.92 -2.10
C GLU A 51 -13.63 -6.20 -0.94
N THR A 52 -12.50 -5.54 -1.23
CA THR A 52 -11.70 -4.84 -0.23
C THR A 52 -12.06 -3.35 -0.19
N ALA A 53 -12.24 -2.81 1.02
CA ALA A 53 -12.47 -1.38 1.21
C ALA A 53 -11.26 -0.54 0.81
N HIS A 54 -11.51 0.65 0.30
CA HIS A 54 -10.47 1.66 0.05
C HIS A 54 -10.08 2.36 1.37
N ALA A 55 -8.78 2.55 1.59
CA ALA A 55 -8.28 3.17 2.82
C ALA A 55 -8.44 4.69 2.83
N PHE A 56 -8.36 5.34 1.66
CA PHE A 56 -8.35 6.78 1.52
C PHE A 56 -9.18 7.21 0.31
N ASP A 57 -9.73 8.40 0.38
CA ASP A 57 -10.53 8.95 -0.72
C ASP A 57 -9.75 9.01 -2.04
N GLY A 58 -10.28 8.32 -3.04
CA GLY A 58 -9.69 8.17 -4.36
C GLY A 58 -8.45 7.27 -4.43
N PHE A 59 -7.92 6.76 -3.29
CA PHE A 59 -6.90 5.73 -3.29
C PHE A 59 -7.53 4.34 -3.28
N ARG A 60 -6.91 3.42 -4.00
CA ARG A 60 -7.25 1.98 -3.96
C ARG A 60 -6.03 1.16 -3.62
N SER A 61 -6.25 0.04 -2.98
CA SER A 61 -5.17 -0.90 -2.69
C SER A 61 -4.72 -1.61 -3.96
N LEU A 62 -3.41 -1.66 -4.18
CA LEU A 62 -2.80 -2.55 -5.18
C LEU A 62 -2.54 -3.94 -4.62
N TYR A 63 -2.49 -4.09 -3.30
CA TYR A 63 -2.40 -5.37 -2.63
C TYR A 63 -3.44 -5.44 -1.51
N THR A 64 -4.37 -6.36 -1.65
CA THR A 64 -5.52 -6.50 -0.74
C THR A 64 -5.25 -7.40 0.45
N GLY A 65 -4.08 -8.05 0.50
CA GLY A 65 -3.74 -9.05 1.51
C GLY A 65 -4.43 -10.40 1.29
N VAL A 66 -5.04 -10.64 0.13
CA VAL A 66 -5.69 -11.91 -0.21
C VAL A 66 -4.76 -12.82 -1.01
N ASP A 67 -4.25 -12.30 -2.12
CA ASP A 67 -3.39 -13.01 -3.06
C ASP A 67 -2.53 -12.04 -3.89
N LEU A 68 -1.91 -12.55 -4.95
CA LEU A 68 -1.10 -11.78 -5.89
C LEU A 68 -1.91 -11.28 -7.11
N SER A 69 -3.23 -11.20 -7.02
CA SER A 69 -4.05 -10.66 -8.10
C SER A 69 -3.60 -9.24 -8.48
N GLY A 70 -3.45 -8.99 -9.78
CA GLY A 70 -2.94 -7.71 -10.28
C GLY A 70 -1.41 -7.60 -10.34
N TRP A 71 -0.68 -8.66 -9.95
CA TRP A 71 0.76 -8.71 -9.94
C TRP A 71 1.31 -9.91 -10.71
N GLU A 72 2.52 -9.79 -11.25
CA GLU A 72 3.25 -10.87 -11.95
C GLU A 72 4.68 -10.96 -11.41
N GLY A 73 5.09 -12.16 -10.97
CA GLY A 73 6.42 -12.44 -10.47
C GLY A 73 6.53 -13.84 -9.86
N LYS A 74 7.76 -14.34 -9.75
CA LYS A 74 8.03 -15.67 -9.20
C LYS A 74 8.67 -15.59 -7.81
N GLY A 75 8.29 -16.52 -6.93
CA GLY A 75 8.88 -16.65 -5.59
C GLY A 75 8.31 -15.68 -4.55
N TRP A 76 7.35 -14.84 -4.92
CA TRP A 76 6.67 -13.95 -3.99
C TRP A 76 5.59 -14.69 -3.20
N GLN A 77 5.39 -14.25 -1.96
CA GLN A 77 4.41 -14.85 -1.05
C GLN A 77 3.46 -13.77 -0.54
N SER A 78 2.17 -14.07 -0.60
CA SER A 78 1.13 -13.33 0.08
C SER A 78 1.00 -13.87 1.51
N ASN A 79 1.27 -13.04 2.49
CA ASN A 79 1.14 -13.35 3.92
C ASN A 79 0.17 -12.36 4.55
N ASP A 80 -1.12 -12.56 4.33
CA ASP A 80 -2.20 -11.66 4.76
C ASP A 80 -1.93 -10.20 4.36
N TRP A 81 -1.66 -9.33 5.32
CA TRP A 81 -1.40 -7.92 5.08
C TRP A 81 -0.02 -7.60 4.47
N ARG A 82 0.85 -8.59 4.23
CA ARG A 82 2.21 -8.41 3.73
C ARG A 82 2.46 -9.17 2.44
N LEU A 83 3.13 -8.52 1.50
CA LEU A 83 3.84 -9.17 0.40
C LEU A 83 5.27 -9.46 0.84
N ASN A 84 5.72 -10.69 0.70
CA ASN A 84 7.05 -11.11 1.09
C ASN A 84 7.87 -11.51 -0.14
N GLY A 85 8.90 -10.72 -0.44
CA GLY A 85 9.87 -10.94 -1.50
C GLY A 85 11.22 -11.44 -1.02
N ALA A 86 11.37 -11.86 0.26
CA ALA A 86 12.66 -12.24 0.83
C ALA A 86 13.34 -13.42 0.11
N LYS A 87 12.56 -14.30 -0.52
CA LYS A 87 13.02 -15.46 -1.31
C LYS A 87 12.65 -15.34 -2.79
N ALA A 88 12.22 -14.17 -3.23
CA ALA A 88 11.86 -13.98 -4.63
C ALA A 88 13.11 -13.97 -5.52
N GLU A 89 12.99 -14.63 -6.67
CA GLU A 89 14.07 -14.73 -7.68
C GLU A 89 14.01 -13.58 -8.68
N ALA A 90 12.86 -12.92 -8.78
CA ALA A 90 12.61 -11.85 -9.71
C ALA A 90 11.75 -10.75 -9.08
N ARG A 91 11.71 -9.59 -9.71
CA ARG A 91 10.81 -8.50 -9.36
C ARG A 91 9.35 -8.94 -9.46
N LEU A 92 8.49 -8.23 -8.74
CA LEU A 92 7.04 -8.35 -8.84
C LEU A 92 6.52 -7.13 -9.58
N GLU A 93 5.93 -7.33 -10.75
CA GLU A 93 5.44 -6.28 -11.63
C GLU A 93 3.94 -6.08 -11.44
N CYS A 94 3.50 -4.85 -11.26
CA CYS A 94 2.10 -4.51 -11.31
C CYS A 94 1.59 -4.59 -12.75
N ARG A 95 0.47 -5.25 -13.00
CA ARG A 95 -0.13 -5.34 -14.35
C ARG A 95 -0.62 -4.01 -14.89
N GLU A 96 -0.90 -3.08 -14.00
CA GLU A 96 -1.36 -1.77 -14.37
C GLU A 96 -0.18 -0.83 -14.66
N LYS A 97 -0.45 0.12 -15.57
CA LYS A 97 0.52 1.16 -15.97
C LYS A 97 0.04 2.53 -15.51
N PHE A 98 0.96 3.33 -15.03
CA PHE A 98 0.69 4.65 -14.49
C PHE A 98 1.51 5.71 -15.22
N ALA A 99 0.89 6.84 -15.51
CA ALA A 99 1.55 8.04 -16.07
C ALA A 99 1.53 9.19 -15.05
N SER A 100 0.34 9.59 -14.60
CA SER A 100 0.15 10.54 -13.50
C SER A 100 -0.52 9.81 -12.34
N TYR A 101 0.08 9.87 -11.16
CA TYR A 101 -0.41 9.10 -10.01
C TYR A 101 0.08 9.70 -8.68
N SER A 102 -0.65 9.41 -7.63
CA SER A 102 -0.14 9.44 -6.26
C SER A 102 -0.07 8.01 -5.72
N PHE A 103 1.02 7.66 -5.09
CA PHE A 103 1.32 6.31 -4.62
C PHE A 103 1.92 6.39 -3.22
N PHE A 104 1.56 5.47 -2.36
CA PHE A 104 2.32 5.21 -1.15
C PHE A 104 2.38 3.71 -0.83
N ALA A 105 3.46 3.33 -0.17
CA ALA A 105 3.65 1.98 0.33
C ALA A 105 4.52 1.97 1.57
N ASP A 106 4.31 0.97 2.40
CA ASP A 106 5.22 0.64 3.49
C ASP A 106 6.13 -0.50 3.05
N TRP A 107 7.42 -0.40 3.39
CA TRP A 107 8.38 -1.48 3.13
C TRP A 107 9.33 -1.68 4.30
N ARG A 108 9.89 -2.88 4.35
CA ARG A 108 10.96 -3.24 5.26
C ARG A 108 12.00 -4.07 4.51
N SER A 109 13.27 -3.63 4.53
CA SER A 109 14.40 -4.33 3.92
C SER A 109 15.62 -4.33 4.84
N LYS A 110 16.49 -5.33 4.70
CA LYS A 110 17.81 -5.35 5.32
C LYS A 110 18.85 -4.59 4.48
N GLU A 111 18.52 -4.23 3.25
CA GLU A 111 19.37 -3.52 2.33
C GLU A 111 19.13 -2.00 2.41
N LYS A 112 20.16 -1.23 2.07
CA LYS A 112 20.06 0.24 1.98
C LYS A 112 19.43 0.72 0.66
N ALA A 113 19.36 -0.13 -0.35
CA ALA A 113 18.73 0.21 -1.61
C ALA A 113 17.21 0.27 -1.45
N LEU A 114 16.55 1.19 -2.17
CA LEU A 114 15.10 1.20 -2.26
C LEU A 114 14.62 -0.02 -3.04
N PRO A 115 13.66 -0.78 -2.50
CA PRO A 115 13.17 -1.97 -3.18
C PRO A 115 12.00 -1.66 -4.15
N PHE A 116 12.06 -0.52 -4.85
CA PHE A 116 11.06 -0.10 -5.81
C PHE A 116 11.67 0.37 -7.12
N ASN A 117 11.05 -0.01 -8.24
CA ASN A 117 11.15 0.72 -9.49
C ASN A 117 9.82 1.44 -9.73
N LEU A 118 9.86 2.75 -9.63
CA LEU A 118 8.68 3.60 -9.72
C LEU A 118 8.49 4.10 -11.15
N PRO A 119 7.26 4.11 -11.68
CA PRO A 119 6.99 4.58 -13.03
C PRO A 119 7.53 5.99 -13.28
N ASN A 120 8.46 6.11 -14.23
CA ASN A 120 9.05 7.38 -14.66
C ASN A 120 9.73 8.22 -13.56
N VAL A 121 10.10 7.62 -12.45
CA VAL A 121 10.94 8.22 -11.41
C VAL A 121 12.37 7.79 -11.63
N ARG A 122 13.30 8.76 -11.65
CA ARG A 122 14.71 8.44 -11.75
C ARG A 122 15.18 7.70 -10.52
N GLU A 123 16.31 6.98 -10.69
CA GLU A 123 16.93 6.29 -9.57
C GLU A 123 17.18 7.25 -8.42
N LEU A 124 16.56 6.96 -7.28
CA LEU A 124 16.78 7.71 -6.05
C LEU A 124 18.08 7.21 -5.43
N GLY A 125 19.03 8.10 -5.22
CA GLY A 125 20.30 7.77 -4.58
C GLY A 125 20.18 7.16 -3.19
N ALA A 126 21.27 6.96 -2.49
CA ALA A 126 21.29 6.43 -1.14
C ALA A 126 20.43 7.31 -0.21
N LEU A 127 19.38 6.72 0.36
CA LEU A 127 18.40 7.41 1.17
C LEU A 127 18.58 7.09 2.65
N ASP A 128 18.30 8.07 3.49
CA ASP A 128 18.31 7.90 4.95
C ASP A 128 16.98 7.26 5.41
N HIS A 129 16.85 5.96 5.17
CA HIS A 129 15.74 5.17 5.69
C HIS A 129 16.23 4.20 6.77
N GLN A 130 15.31 3.72 7.60
CA GLN A 130 15.63 2.84 8.72
C GLN A 130 15.73 1.39 8.25
N VAL A 131 16.97 0.89 8.08
CA VAL A 131 17.23 -0.50 7.70
C VAL A 131 16.64 -1.47 8.72
N GLY A 132 15.93 -2.50 8.25
CA GLY A 132 15.27 -3.51 9.08
C GLY A 132 14.00 -3.04 9.81
N LYS A 133 13.60 -1.79 9.61
CA LYS A 133 12.35 -1.22 10.15
C LYS A 133 11.36 -0.96 9.01
N TRP A 134 10.09 -0.79 9.38
CA TRP A 134 9.09 -0.31 8.45
C TRP A 134 9.35 1.16 8.11
N ASN A 135 9.32 1.45 6.84
CA ASN A 135 9.45 2.79 6.27
C ASN A 135 8.26 3.05 5.36
N ARG A 136 7.93 4.30 5.12
CA ARG A 136 6.90 4.71 4.16
C ARG A 136 7.51 5.55 3.05
N ILE A 137 7.19 5.21 1.82
CA ILE A 137 7.40 6.06 0.67
C ILE A 137 6.08 6.67 0.23
N GLN A 138 6.10 7.94 -0.15
CA GLN A 138 5.01 8.61 -0.86
C GLN A 138 5.57 9.23 -2.13
N VAL A 139 4.89 9.03 -3.24
CA VAL A 139 5.28 9.57 -4.54
C VAL A 139 4.05 10.24 -5.14
N THR A 140 4.21 11.46 -5.62
CA THR A 140 3.21 12.12 -6.45
C THR A 140 3.87 12.54 -7.75
N ARG A 141 3.29 12.09 -8.86
CA ARG A 141 3.74 12.42 -10.21
C ARG A 141 2.58 12.97 -11.02
N VAL A 142 2.71 14.19 -11.48
CA VAL A 142 1.71 14.89 -12.33
C VAL A 142 2.44 15.72 -13.37
N LEU A 143 2.03 15.61 -14.64
CA LEU A 143 2.54 16.45 -15.73
C LEU A 143 4.08 16.55 -15.75
N GLY A 144 4.76 15.42 -15.54
CA GLY A 144 6.23 15.37 -15.53
C GLY A 144 6.89 15.83 -14.22
N SER A 145 6.18 16.52 -13.34
CA SER A 145 6.68 16.87 -12.01
C SER A 145 6.58 15.67 -11.08
N THR A 146 7.62 15.44 -10.28
CA THR A 146 7.69 14.31 -9.34
C THR A 146 8.12 14.81 -7.98
N SER A 147 7.38 14.43 -6.94
CA SER A 147 7.79 14.56 -5.55
C SER A 147 7.86 13.19 -4.89
N VAL A 148 8.90 12.98 -4.11
CA VAL A 148 9.09 11.75 -3.33
C VAL A 148 9.40 12.13 -1.90
N GLU A 149 8.69 11.48 -0.98
CA GLU A 149 8.91 11.58 0.45
C GLU A 149 9.18 10.20 1.05
N ILE A 150 10.11 10.14 2.00
CA ILE A 150 10.36 8.95 2.81
C ILE A 150 10.22 9.30 4.28
N ASN A 151 9.34 8.58 4.98
CA ASN A 151 9.02 8.82 6.38
C ASN A 151 8.63 10.29 6.66
N GLY A 152 7.90 10.92 5.71
CA GLY A 152 7.47 12.31 5.80
C GLY A 152 8.57 13.36 5.51
N LYS A 153 9.75 12.94 5.06
CA LYS A 153 10.84 13.84 4.63
C LYS A 153 10.93 13.85 3.12
N SER A 154 10.92 15.03 2.51
CA SER A 154 11.13 15.18 1.06
C SER A 154 12.55 14.76 0.70
N VAL A 155 12.66 13.87 -0.29
CA VAL A 155 13.94 13.33 -0.80
C VAL A 155 14.15 13.64 -2.27
N LEU A 156 13.08 13.95 -3.00
CA LEU A 156 13.13 14.36 -4.39
C LEU A 156 12.01 15.36 -4.68
N LEU A 157 12.34 16.42 -5.38
CA LEU A 157 11.38 17.30 -6.03
C LEU A 157 11.93 17.65 -7.42
N GLU A 158 11.35 17.05 -8.45
CA GLU A 158 11.65 17.37 -9.85
C GLU A 158 10.48 18.13 -10.44
N VAL A 159 10.77 19.26 -11.05
CA VAL A 159 9.81 20.02 -11.87
C VAL A 159 10.12 19.71 -13.32
N GLY A 160 9.35 18.81 -13.92
CA GLY A 160 9.49 18.44 -15.32
C GLY A 160 8.93 19.50 -16.25
N ARG A 161 9.55 19.68 -17.42
CA ARG A 161 8.89 20.32 -18.55
C ARG A 161 8.03 19.28 -19.26
N GLU A 162 6.81 19.65 -19.61
CA GLU A 162 5.98 18.81 -20.48
C GLU A 162 6.65 18.72 -21.86
N ASP A 163 7.15 17.56 -22.20
CA ASP A 163 7.53 17.25 -23.58
C ASP A 163 6.42 16.48 -24.34
N GLY A 164 5.22 16.44 -23.75
CA GLY A 164 4.05 15.76 -24.33
C GLY A 164 4.10 14.23 -24.31
N SER A 165 5.15 13.61 -23.76
CA SER A 165 5.32 12.15 -23.77
C SER A 165 5.22 11.51 -22.39
N LEU A 166 4.10 11.69 -21.69
CA LEU A 166 3.79 10.93 -20.47
C LEU A 166 3.60 9.44 -20.83
N LYS A 167 4.69 8.70 -20.92
CA LYS A 167 4.61 7.24 -21.11
C LYS A 167 4.15 6.58 -19.83
N SER A 168 3.12 5.76 -19.94
CA SER A 168 2.72 4.88 -18.85
C SER A 168 3.77 3.79 -18.65
N ALA A 169 4.16 3.53 -17.41
CA ALA A 169 5.07 2.48 -17.03
C ALA A 169 4.53 1.68 -15.85
N VAL A 170 5.08 0.50 -15.61
CA VAL A 170 4.69 -0.38 -14.52
C VAL A 170 5.40 -0.01 -13.23
N LEU A 171 4.74 -0.25 -12.10
CA LEU A 171 5.35 -0.27 -10.77
C LEU A 171 5.94 -1.66 -10.53
N GLU A 172 7.18 -1.71 -10.06
CA GLU A 172 7.84 -2.95 -9.71
C GLU A 172 8.30 -2.93 -8.25
N LEU A 173 8.12 -4.07 -7.57
CA LEU A 173 8.69 -4.34 -6.25
C LEU A 173 9.88 -5.27 -6.43
N LEU A 174 11.01 -4.93 -5.78
CA LEU A 174 12.25 -5.67 -5.91
C LEU A 174 12.38 -6.74 -4.82
N PRO A 175 13.08 -7.87 -5.11
CA PRO A 175 13.32 -8.92 -4.14
C PRO A 175 14.06 -8.44 -2.88
N GLY A 176 14.05 -9.25 -1.83
CA GLY A 176 14.79 -8.98 -0.59
C GLY A 176 14.05 -8.10 0.43
N ALA A 177 12.81 -7.71 0.14
CA ALA A 177 12.00 -6.86 1.00
C ALA A 177 10.62 -7.42 1.28
N GLU A 178 9.98 -6.90 2.33
CA GLU A 178 8.56 -7.05 2.63
C GLU A 178 7.85 -5.74 2.35
N PHE A 179 6.60 -5.82 1.91
CA PHE A 179 5.76 -4.67 1.57
C PHE A 179 4.38 -4.78 2.20
N ALA A 180 3.81 -3.63 2.51
CA ALA A 180 2.46 -3.50 3.05
C ALA A 180 1.83 -2.17 2.62
N ASN A 181 0.52 -2.03 2.81
CA ASN A 181 -0.19 -0.76 2.57
C ASN A 181 0.15 -0.12 1.22
N ILE A 182 0.05 -0.91 0.15
CA ILE A 182 0.39 -0.48 -1.21
C ILE A 182 -0.85 0.14 -1.84
N PHE A 183 -0.86 1.47 -1.97
CA PHE A 183 -2.01 2.22 -2.46
C PHE A 183 -1.62 3.14 -3.61
N VAL A 184 -2.55 3.30 -4.53
CA VAL A 184 -2.40 4.20 -5.67
C VAL A 184 -3.69 4.99 -5.89
N LYS A 185 -3.52 6.24 -6.27
CA LYS A 185 -4.57 7.10 -6.82
C LYS A 185 -4.11 7.55 -8.21
N GLN A 186 -4.85 7.19 -9.24
CA GLN A 186 -4.60 7.70 -10.57
C GLN A 186 -5.04 9.16 -10.62
N LEU A 187 -4.19 10.00 -11.15
CA LEU A 187 -4.44 11.43 -11.29
C LEU A 187 -4.75 11.74 -12.75
N SER A 188 -5.70 12.63 -12.96
CA SER A 188 -5.92 13.21 -14.28
C SER A 188 -4.77 14.15 -14.61
N PRO A 189 -4.34 14.20 -15.88
CA PRO A 189 -3.36 15.17 -16.34
C PRO A 189 -3.83 16.60 -16.14
#